data_12e4bf1358128c212e3b273aff23df4a
#
_entry.id   12e4bf1358128c212e3b273aff23df4a
#
_cell.length_a   1.000
_cell.length_b   1.000
_cell.length_c   1.000
_cell.angle_alpha   90.00
_cell.angle_beta   90.00
_cell.angle_gamma   90.00
#
_symmetry.space_group_name_H-M   'P 1'
#
loop_
_entity.id
_entity.type
_entity.pdbx_description
1 polymer ?
#
loop_
_entity_poly.entity_id
_entity_poly.type
_entity_poly.pdbx_seq_one_letter_code
_entity_poly.pdbx_strand_id
1 'polypeptide(L)'
;MTTKSNLVPIMRTCNANMTSYGGFKWPRKGLVTCSDWEPTYKCGNGLHGLLNGEGNGSLLNWSGDAVWLVVMVEESAILSGQGDLTDKCKFPCGTVVFSGARDKAIAEMVKRGANLAKIVGGTATAGDYGTATAGVGGILNIRYWDGNRYRIAIFYVGEDNIEPNTPYRLNDDHKAVKA
;
A
#
# COMPACT_ATOMS: atom_id res chain seq x y z
N MET A 1 21.82 6.94 26.30
CA MET A 1 21.78 6.68 24.84
C MET A 1 20.35 6.81 24.39
N THR A 2 19.98 7.87 23.72
CA THR A 2 18.65 8.05 23.12
C THR A 2 18.58 7.16 21.90
N THR A 3 17.91 6.01 22.01
CA THR A 3 17.54 5.19 20.85
C THR A 3 16.72 6.05 19.90
N LYS A 4 17.28 6.33 18.74
CA LYS A 4 16.57 7.06 17.68
C LYS A 4 15.35 6.23 17.30
N SER A 5 14.16 6.76 17.59
CA SER A 5 12.88 6.18 17.22
C SER A 5 12.85 5.96 15.71
N ASN A 6 12.70 4.70 15.26
CA ASN A 6 12.58 4.36 13.85
C ASN A 6 11.10 4.14 13.54
N LEU A 7 10.44 5.20 13.03
CA LEU A 7 9.04 5.15 12.64
C LEU A 7 8.91 4.70 11.19
N VAL A 8 8.08 3.69 10.96
CA VAL A 8 7.78 3.18 9.63
C VAL A 8 6.30 3.38 9.28
N PRO A 9 5.95 3.64 8.00
CA PRO A 9 4.59 3.86 7.58
C PRO A 9 3.85 2.54 7.39
N ILE A 10 2.63 2.49 7.91
CA ILE A 10 1.68 1.39 7.70
C ILE A 10 0.45 1.94 6.98
N MET A 11 0.04 1.26 5.92
CA MET A 11 -1.17 1.56 5.17
C MET A 11 -2.32 0.69 5.62
N ARG A 12 -3.49 1.27 5.75
CA ARG A 12 -4.75 0.54 5.92
C ARG A 12 -5.94 1.33 5.41
N THR A 13 -7.11 0.69 5.39
CA THR A 13 -8.38 1.33 5.05
C THR A 13 -9.41 1.16 6.17
N CYS A 14 -10.39 2.04 6.19
CA CYS A 14 -11.59 1.93 7.00
C CYS A 14 -12.80 2.42 6.19
N ASN A 15 -14.00 2.23 6.74
CA ASN A 15 -15.25 2.74 6.16
C ASN A 15 -15.29 4.28 6.20
N ALA A 16 -16.19 4.89 5.43
CA ALA A 16 -16.37 6.35 5.37
C ALA A 16 -16.57 7.00 6.76
N ASN A 17 -17.20 6.30 7.69
CA ASN A 17 -17.41 6.74 9.08
C ASN A 17 -16.22 6.48 10.01
N MET A 18 -15.05 6.10 9.46
CA MET A 18 -13.82 5.79 10.19
C MET A 18 -13.87 4.50 11.03
N THR A 19 -14.81 3.60 10.78
CA THR A 19 -14.86 2.29 11.45
C THR A 19 -14.17 1.21 10.63
N SER A 20 -13.66 0.19 11.32
CA SER A 20 -13.12 -1.04 10.72
C SER A 20 -13.77 -2.27 11.36
N TYR A 21 -13.20 -3.47 11.09
CA TYR A 21 -13.69 -4.72 11.64
C TYR A 21 -13.95 -4.63 13.16
N GLY A 22 -15.03 -5.27 13.62
CA GLY A 22 -15.43 -5.21 15.03
C GLY A 22 -15.95 -3.83 15.51
N GLY A 23 -16.15 -2.87 14.60
CA GLY A 23 -16.62 -1.52 14.97
C GLY A 23 -15.52 -0.61 15.53
N PHE A 24 -14.24 -1.04 15.47
CA PHE A 24 -13.14 -0.20 15.95
C PHE A 24 -13.10 1.13 15.19
N LYS A 25 -13.06 2.23 15.93
CA LYS A 25 -13.07 3.59 15.38
C LYS A 25 -11.67 4.17 15.31
N TRP A 26 -11.24 4.50 14.11
CA TRP A 26 -9.95 5.15 13.85
C TRP A 26 -10.05 6.66 13.99
N PRO A 27 -9.04 7.33 14.57
CA PRO A 27 -8.98 8.78 14.49
C PRO A 27 -8.62 9.22 13.06
N ARG A 28 -9.10 10.38 12.65
CA ARG A 28 -8.67 10.97 11.35
C ARG A 28 -7.22 11.43 11.40
N LYS A 29 -6.70 11.78 12.57
CA LYS A 29 -5.32 12.20 12.83
C LYS A 29 -4.98 12.01 14.31
N GLY A 30 -3.72 11.71 14.62
CA GLY A 30 -3.22 11.57 15.98
C GLY A 30 -3.08 10.13 16.45
N LEU A 31 -2.89 9.96 17.74
CA LEU A 31 -2.62 8.67 18.36
C LEU A 31 -3.79 7.69 18.20
N VAL A 32 -3.48 6.46 17.87
CA VAL A 32 -4.38 5.32 17.90
C VAL A 32 -3.75 4.20 18.71
N THR A 33 -4.53 3.57 19.58
CA THR A 33 -4.09 2.47 20.45
C THR A 33 -5.20 1.41 20.49
N CYS A 34 -4.84 0.13 20.44
CA CYS A 34 -5.77 -0.94 20.74
C CYS A 34 -5.81 -1.23 22.25
N SER A 35 -6.94 -1.70 22.73
CA SER A 35 -7.13 -2.08 24.15
C SER A 35 -6.87 -3.58 24.40
N ASP A 36 -6.76 -4.36 23.32
CA ASP A 36 -6.70 -5.83 23.30
C ASP A 36 -5.35 -6.37 22.82
N TRP A 37 -4.27 -5.59 22.96
CA TRP A 37 -2.96 -5.97 22.43
C TRP A 37 -2.46 -7.32 22.99
N GLU A 38 -2.14 -8.22 22.09
CA GLU A 38 -1.49 -9.50 22.39
C GLU A 38 -0.29 -9.69 21.44
N PRO A 39 0.95 -9.77 21.94
CA PRO A 39 2.15 -9.83 21.09
C PRO A 39 2.39 -11.25 20.53
N THR A 40 1.43 -11.78 19.79
CA THR A 40 1.50 -13.07 19.09
C THR A 40 1.38 -12.89 17.59
N TYR A 41 1.90 -13.82 16.80
CA TYR A 41 1.77 -13.83 15.34
C TYR A 41 0.40 -14.39 14.88
N LYS A 42 -0.59 -14.47 15.77
CA LYS A 42 -1.98 -14.77 15.42
C LYS A 42 -2.72 -13.52 14.98
N CYS A 43 -3.68 -13.67 14.05
CA CYS A 43 -4.60 -12.61 13.69
C CYS A 43 -5.52 -12.23 14.87
N GLY A 44 -5.93 -10.96 14.95
CA GLY A 44 -6.71 -10.42 16.08
C GLY A 44 -5.83 -9.77 17.15
N ASN A 45 -6.46 -9.23 18.18
CA ASN A 45 -5.83 -8.62 19.37
C ASN A 45 -4.70 -7.65 19.02
N GLY A 46 -5.06 -6.53 18.39
CA GLY A 46 -4.15 -5.49 17.93
C GLY A 46 -4.61 -4.76 16.68
N LEU A 47 -3.90 -3.72 16.31
CA LEU A 47 -4.13 -2.98 15.08
C LEU A 47 -3.40 -3.67 13.92
N HIS A 48 -4.04 -3.71 12.74
CA HIS A 48 -3.49 -4.38 11.57
C HIS A 48 -3.39 -3.41 10.38
N GLY A 49 -2.42 -3.66 9.50
CA GLY A 49 -2.25 -2.93 8.25
C GLY A 49 -1.19 -3.56 7.35
N LEU A 50 -0.81 -2.85 6.30
CA LEU A 50 0.22 -3.24 5.36
C LEU A 50 1.49 -2.42 5.63
N LEU A 51 2.54 -3.09 6.10
CA LEU A 51 3.85 -2.47 6.37
C LEU A 51 4.42 -1.94 5.06
N ASN A 52 4.81 -0.66 5.04
CA ASN A 52 5.25 0.06 3.83
C ASN A 52 4.23 0.04 2.68
N GLY A 53 2.96 -0.32 2.96
CA GLY A 53 1.93 -0.50 1.94
C GLY A 53 2.04 -1.81 1.16
N GLU A 54 2.90 -2.72 1.56
CA GLU A 54 3.15 -4.01 0.91
C GLU A 54 2.33 -5.13 1.57
N GLY A 55 1.86 -6.10 0.78
CA GLY A 55 1.15 -7.27 1.29
C GLY A 55 -0.14 -7.61 0.54
N ASN A 56 -1.12 -8.16 1.25
CA ASN A 56 -2.35 -8.65 0.65
C ASN A 56 -3.39 -7.53 0.47
N GLY A 57 -3.57 -7.08 -0.76
CA GLY A 57 -4.55 -6.06 -1.12
C GLY A 57 -6.01 -6.42 -0.82
N SER A 58 -6.34 -7.72 -0.69
CA SER A 58 -7.71 -8.15 -0.36
C SER A 58 -8.12 -7.79 1.09
N LEU A 59 -7.15 -7.43 1.93
CA LEU A 59 -7.39 -6.95 3.29
C LEU A 59 -7.82 -5.48 3.34
N LEU A 60 -7.74 -4.76 2.23
CA LEU A 60 -8.14 -3.37 2.13
C LEU A 60 -9.59 -3.24 1.67
N ASN A 61 -10.26 -2.18 2.12
CA ASN A 61 -11.57 -1.79 1.61
C ASN A 61 -11.39 -0.98 0.33
N TRP A 62 -11.90 -1.49 -0.80
CA TRP A 62 -11.81 -0.89 -2.13
C TRP A 62 -13.05 -0.12 -2.55
N SER A 63 -14.04 0.05 -1.66
CA SER A 63 -15.22 0.86 -1.98
C SER A 63 -14.83 2.31 -2.29
N GLY A 64 -15.61 2.97 -3.13
CA GLY A 64 -15.31 4.35 -3.58
C GLY A 64 -15.30 5.38 -2.44
N ASP A 65 -15.95 5.07 -1.32
CA ASP A 65 -16.04 5.90 -0.11
C ASP A 65 -15.08 5.47 1.01
N ALA A 66 -14.26 4.44 0.78
CA ALA A 66 -13.26 3.98 1.74
C ALA A 66 -12.26 5.09 2.07
N VAL A 67 -11.95 5.23 3.36
CA VAL A 67 -10.92 6.15 3.83
C VAL A 67 -9.60 5.40 3.97
N TRP A 68 -8.58 5.90 3.29
CA TRP A 68 -7.22 5.37 3.33
C TRP A 68 -6.42 6.09 4.41
N LEU A 69 -5.73 5.32 5.24
CA LEU A 69 -4.94 5.80 6.38
C LEU A 69 -3.45 5.51 6.18
N VAL A 70 -2.63 6.46 6.60
CA VAL A 70 -1.20 6.24 6.84
C VAL A 70 -0.94 6.40 8.32
N VAL A 71 -0.41 5.35 8.93
CA VAL A 71 -0.11 5.27 10.37
C VAL A 71 1.39 5.11 10.55
N MET A 72 2.02 6.00 11.32
CA MET A 72 3.42 5.85 11.70
C MET A 72 3.52 5.02 12.98
N VAL A 73 4.33 3.98 12.94
CA VAL A 73 4.50 3.01 14.03
C VAL A 73 5.99 2.78 14.29
N GLU A 74 6.36 2.61 15.57
CA GLU A 74 7.70 2.16 15.94
C GLU A 74 7.99 0.79 15.34
N GLU A 75 9.05 0.68 14.53
CA GLU A 75 9.40 -0.56 13.85
C GLU A 75 9.55 -1.73 14.81
N SER A 76 10.16 -1.50 15.98
CA SER A 76 10.36 -2.52 17.03
C SER A 76 9.07 -3.04 17.67
N ALA A 77 7.95 -2.34 17.50
CA ALA A 77 6.64 -2.75 18.03
C ALA A 77 5.80 -3.53 17.01
N ILE A 78 6.31 -3.75 15.80
CA ILE A 78 5.57 -4.40 14.72
C ILE A 78 5.84 -5.89 14.70
N LEU A 79 4.78 -6.68 14.58
CA LEU A 79 4.83 -8.12 14.29
C LEU A 79 4.41 -8.35 12.84
N SER A 80 5.23 -9.05 12.05
CA SER A 80 4.97 -9.41 10.65
C SER A 80 5.82 -10.60 10.20
N GLY A 81 5.50 -11.15 9.02
CA GLY A 81 6.31 -12.17 8.33
C GLY A 81 6.23 -13.58 8.92
N GLN A 82 5.41 -13.84 9.94
CA GLN A 82 5.24 -15.16 10.57
C GLN A 82 3.76 -15.44 10.89
N GLY A 83 3.40 -16.72 11.02
CA GLY A 83 2.06 -17.18 11.38
C GLY A 83 0.98 -16.60 10.48
N ASP A 84 -0.04 -15.99 11.05
CA ASP A 84 -1.15 -15.33 10.32
C ASP A 84 -0.78 -13.94 9.81
N LEU A 85 0.47 -13.50 9.98
CA LEU A 85 0.96 -12.17 9.64
C LEU A 85 1.98 -12.19 8.49
N THR A 86 1.90 -13.17 7.60
CA THR A 86 2.80 -13.31 6.44
C THR A 86 2.55 -12.25 5.36
N ASP A 87 1.34 -11.73 5.27
CA ASP A 87 0.87 -10.80 4.23
C ASP A 87 0.32 -9.47 4.79
N LYS A 88 0.48 -9.26 6.09
CA LYS A 88 0.09 -8.06 6.84
C LYS A 88 0.97 -7.88 8.07
N CYS A 89 0.80 -6.79 8.79
CA CYS A 89 1.44 -6.58 10.08
C CYS A 89 0.41 -6.30 11.19
N LYS A 90 0.86 -6.46 12.44
CA LYS A 90 0.12 -6.18 13.66
C LYS A 90 0.96 -5.30 14.59
N PHE A 91 0.31 -4.34 15.27
CA PHE A 91 0.99 -3.38 16.16
C PHE A 91 0.03 -2.88 17.27
N PRO A 92 0.57 -2.44 18.44
CA PRO A 92 -0.24 -2.02 19.58
C PRO A 92 -0.80 -0.60 19.45
N CYS A 93 0.01 0.31 18.90
CA CYS A 93 -0.32 1.73 18.78
C CYS A 93 0.46 2.39 17.65
N GLY A 94 0.01 3.57 17.23
CA GLY A 94 0.68 4.37 16.21
C GLY A 94 0.06 5.76 16.12
N THR A 95 0.59 6.58 15.22
CA THR A 95 0.06 7.91 14.94
C THR A 95 -0.50 7.96 13.53
N VAL A 96 -1.81 8.18 13.40
CA VAL A 96 -2.43 8.47 12.11
C VAL A 96 -1.93 9.84 11.63
N VAL A 97 -1.18 9.87 10.55
CA VAL A 97 -0.60 11.09 9.97
C VAL A 97 -1.36 11.56 8.75
N PHE A 98 -2.10 10.66 8.12
CA PHE A 98 -2.97 10.96 6.98
C PHE A 98 -4.25 10.10 7.03
N SER A 99 -5.37 10.70 6.60
CA SER A 99 -6.62 10.00 6.31
C SER A 99 -7.34 10.68 5.15
N GLY A 100 -7.73 9.92 4.12
CA GLY A 100 -8.39 10.50 2.95
C GLY A 100 -8.43 9.59 1.74
N ALA A 101 -8.34 10.17 0.55
CA ALA A 101 -8.37 9.46 -0.72
C ALA A 101 -7.11 8.60 -0.94
N ARG A 102 -7.28 7.52 -1.71
CA ARG A 102 -6.23 6.52 -2.00
C ARG A 102 -4.95 7.14 -2.56
N ASP A 103 -5.06 7.94 -3.62
CA ASP A 103 -3.93 8.55 -4.31
C ASP A 103 -3.08 9.41 -3.36
N LYS A 104 -3.72 10.15 -2.48
CA LYS A 104 -3.07 11.00 -1.46
C LYS A 104 -2.41 10.17 -0.36
N ALA A 105 -3.04 9.06 0.06
CA ALA A 105 -2.44 8.14 1.02
C ALA A 105 -1.17 7.50 0.45
N ILE A 106 -1.21 7.03 -0.80
CA ILE A 106 -0.05 6.46 -1.49
C ILE A 106 1.08 7.51 -1.61
N ALA A 107 0.76 8.75 -1.99
CA ALA A 107 1.76 9.82 -2.04
C ALA A 107 2.39 10.10 -0.66
N GLU A 108 1.59 10.05 0.42
CA GLU A 108 2.09 10.21 1.79
C GLU A 108 2.98 9.02 2.21
N MET A 109 2.66 7.78 1.80
CA MET A 109 3.51 6.60 2.01
C MET A 109 4.88 6.77 1.35
N VAL A 110 4.90 7.18 0.07
CA VAL A 110 6.14 7.42 -0.70
C VAL A 110 6.99 8.52 -0.05
N LYS A 111 6.36 9.63 0.35
CA LYS A 111 7.03 10.72 1.09
C LYS A 111 7.72 10.23 2.36
N ARG A 112 7.24 9.14 2.97
CA ARG A 112 7.80 8.51 4.17
C ARG A 112 8.73 7.34 3.89
N GLY A 113 9.16 7.18 2.64
CA GLY A 113 10.18 6.23 2.23
C GLY A 113 9.67 4.88 1.71
N ALA A 114 8.34 4.67 1.61
CA ALA A 114 7.80 3.47 1.01
C ALA A 114 8.09 3.41 -0.50
N ASN A 115 8.35 2.21 -1.00
CA ASN A 115 8.62 1.99 -2.42
C ASN A 115 7.31 1.93 -3.21
N LEU A 116 7.06 2.94 -4.05
CA LEU A 116 5.84 3.04 -4.86
C LEU A 116 5.57 1.75 -5.68
N ALA A 117 6.62 1.12 -6.22
CA ALA A 117 6.49 -0.10 -7.03
C ALA A 117 5.91 -1.30 -6.26
N LYS A 118 5.96 -1.27 -4.93
CA LYS A 118 5.48 -2.35 -4.06
C LYS A 118 4.19 -2.01 -3.32
N ILE A 119 3.81 -0.73 -3.28
CA ILE A 119 2.58 -0.31 -2.61
C ILE A 119 1.36 -0.89 -3.32
N VAL A 120 0.51 -1.56 -2.56
CA VAL A 120 -0.78 -2.09 -3.05
C VAL A 120 -1.65 -0.94 -3.58
N GLY A 121 -2.18 -1.10 -4.80
CA GLY A 121 -3.00 -0.08 -5.48
C GLY A 121 -2.22 1.14 -5.97
N GLY A 122 -0.90 1.07 -5.99
CA GLY A 122 -0.05 2.12 -6.53
C GLY A 122 -0.16 2.26 -8.04
N THR A 123 0.11 3.46 -8.57
CA THR A 123 0.23 3.71 -10.00
C THR A 123 1.70 3.97 -10.33
N ALA A 124 2.28 3.09 -11.15
CA ALA A 124 3.63 3.28 -11.67
C ALA A 124 3.58 3.90 -13.07
N THR A 125 4.42 4.89 -13.32
CA THR A 125 4.53 5.54 -14.63
C THR A 125 5.95 5.41 -15.15
N ALA A 126 6.08 4.92 -16.38
CA ALA A 126 7.36 4.85 -17.09
C ALA A 126 7.33 5.73 -18.36
N GLY A 127 8.51 6.27 -18.71
CA GLY A 127 8.73 6.97 -19.96
C GLY A 127 8.81 6.02 -21.16
N ASP A 128 9.14 6.57 -22.31
CA ASP A 128 9.42 5.81 -23.53
C ASP A 128 10.56 4.83 -23.30
N TYR A 129 10.40 3.57 -23.69
CA TYR A 129 11.29 2.44 -23.40
C TYR A 129 11.53 2.16 -21.90
N GLY A 130 10.78 2.80 -21.02
CA GLY A 130 10.91 2.63 -19.58
C GLY A 130 10.21 1.37 -19.05
N THR A 131 10.57 1.02 -17.83
CA THR A 131 9.98 -0.11 -17.08
C THR A 131 9.11 0.40 -15.94
N ALA A 132 7.90 -0.15 -15.81
CA ALA A 132 6.98 0.14 -14.71
C ALA A 132 6.75 -1.11 -13.86
N THR A 133 6.65 -0.93 -12.55
CA THR A 133 6.33 -2.00 -11.58
C THR A 133 5.28 -1.48 -10.60
N ALA A 134 4.22 -2.24 -10.38
CA ALA A 134 3.20 -1.88 -9.39
C ALA A 134 2.80 -3.08 -8.53
N GLY A 135 2.29 -2.81 -7.33
CA GLY A 135 1.77 -3.82 -6.42
C GLY A 135 0.38 -4.34 -6.80
N VAL A 136 -0.18 -5.23 -5.98
CA VAL A 136 -1.53 -5.80 -6.18
C VAL A 136 -2.57 -4.70 -6.40
N GLY A 137 -3.44 -4.85 -7.40
CA GLY A 137 -4.47 -3.87 -7.77
C GLY A 137 -3.92 -2.53 -8.26
N GLY A 138 -2.63 -2.48 -8.61
CA GLY A 138 -1.96 -1.31 -9.15
C GLY A 138 -2.20 -1.10 -10.64
N ILE A 139 -1.72 0.04 -11.13
CA ILE A 139 -1.82 0.44 -12.53
C ILE A 139 -0.42 0.72 -13.08
N LEU A 140 -0.15 0.22 -14.27
CA LEU A 140 1.05 0.55 -15.04
C LEU A 140 0.67 1.51 -16.16
N ASN A 141 1.29 2.69 -16.18
CA ASN A 141 1.20 3.68 -17.24
C ASN A 141 2.55 3.76 -17.96
N ILE A 142 2.62 3.27 -19.19
CA ILE A 142 3.87 3.27 -19.96
C ILE A 142 3.70 4.12 -21.21
N ARG A 143 4.52 5.16 -21.33
CA ARG A 143 4.50 6.07 -22.48
C ARG A 143 5.22 5.44 -23.67
N TYR A 144 4.70 5.68 -24.89
CA TYR A 144 5.32 5.29 -26.14
C TYR A 144 5.03 6.31 -27.26
N TRP A 145 5.85 6.30 -28.30
CA TRP A 145 5.67 7.10 -29.51
C TRP A 145 4.93 6.30 -30.57
N ASP A 146 3.81 6.80 -31.09
CA ASP A 146 2.96 6.11 -32.07
C ASP A 146 3.29 6.48 -33.54
N GLY A 147 4.42 7.18 -33.77
CA GLY A 147 4.82 7.73 -35.06
C GLY A 147 4.40 9.18 -35.28
N ASN A 148 3.45 9.69 -34.50
CA ASN A 148 2.91 11.05 -34.62
C ASN A 148 2.93 11.82 -33.30
N ARG A 149 2.65 11.14 -32.17
CA ARG A 149 2.62 11.73 -30.83
C ARG A 149 2.87 10.71 -29.73
N TYR A 150 3.16 11.19 -28.54
CA TYR A 150 3.21 10.33 -27.35
C TYR A 150 1.83 9.85 -26.94
N ARG A 151 1.73 8.55 -26.64
CA ARG A 151 0.57 7.86 -26.08
C ARG A 151 0.93 7.25 -24.72
N ILE A 152 -0.08 6.80 -23.99
CA ILE A 152 0.08 6.03 -22.76
C ILE A 152 -0.67 4.70 -22.95
N ALA A 153 0.04 3.60 -22.82
CA ALA A 153 -0.54 2.28 -22.64
C ALA A 153 -0.81 2.07 -21.15
N ILE A 154 -2.01 1.59 -20.82
CA ILE A 154 -2.47 1.41 -19.43
C ILE A 154 -2.75 -0.08 -19.23
N PHE A 155 -2.19 -0.65 -18.15
CA PHE A 155 -2.41 -2.04 -17.75
C PHE A 155 -2.76 -2.10 -16.27
N TYR A 156 -3.58 -3.09 -15.90
CA TYR A 156 -4.04 -3.30 -14.54
C TYR A 156 -3.42 -4.57 -13.98
N VAL A 157 -2.77 -4.47 -12.82
CA VAL A 157 -2.19 -5.63 -12.13
C VAL A 157 -3.31 -6.56 -11.68
N GLY A 158 -3.22 -7.82 -12.09
CA GLY A 158 -4.26 -8.85 -11.89
C GLY A 158 -5.12 -9.11 -13.12
N GLU A 159 -4.98 -8.30 -14.20
CA GLU A 159 -5.64 -8.53 -15.50
C GLU A 159 -4.59 -8.87 -16.56
N ASP A 160 -5.00 -9.53 -17.66
CA ASP A 160 -4.15 -9.84 -18.83
C ASP A 160 -2.78 -10.46 -18.50
N ASN A 161 -2.70 -11.26 -17.43
CA ASN A 161 -1.47 -11.87 -16.91
C ASN A 161 -0.44 -10.85 -16.39
N ILE A 162 -0.86 -9.64 -16.03
CA ILE A 162 0.00 -8.66 -15.37
C ILE A 162 0.11 -9.02 -13.88
N GLU A 163 1.29 -9.52 -13.48
CA GLU A 163 1.58 -9.95 -12.12
C GLU A 163 2.03 -8.78 -11.23
N PRO A 164 1.68 -8.79 -9.93
CA PRO A 164 2.15 -7.77 -9.00
C PRO A 164 3.67 -7.86 -8.77
N ASN A 165 4.28 -6.73 -8.43
CA ASN A 165 5.71 -6.60 -8.12
C ASN A 165 6.66 -7.09 -9.21
N THR A 166 6.14 -7.23 -10.43
CA THR A 166 6.88 -7.68 -11.61
C THR A 166 7.13 -6.48 -12.52
N PRO A 167 8.37 -6.28 -13.00
CA PRO A 167 8.68 -5.19 -13.93
C PRO A 167 8.17 -5.51 -15.34
N TYR A 168 7.49 -4.54 -15.95
CA TYR A 168 6.97 -4.61 -17.31
C TYR A 168 7.46 -3.45 -18.16
N ARG A 169 7.71 -3.72 -19.43
CA ARG A 169 7.96 -2.74 -20.49
C ARG A 169 7.04 -3.01 -21.68
N LEU A 170 6.99 -2.11 -22.66
CA LEU A 170 6.28 -2.36 -23.91
C LEU A 170 7.19 -3.10 -24.90
N ASN A 171 6.58 -4.02 -25.65
CA ASN A 171 7.16 -4.57 -26.87
C ASN A 171 6.81 -3.67 -28.09
N ASP A 172 7.23 -4.06 -29.30
CA ASP A 172 6.99 -3.30 -30.54
C ASP A 172 5.48 -3.19 -30.89
N ASP A 173 4.63 -4.09 -30.39
CA ASP A 173 3.17 -4.03 -30.53
C ASP A 173 2.50 -3.21 -29.42
N HIS A 174 3.25 -2.51 -28.60
CA HIS A 174 2.82 -1.73 -27.43
C HIS A 174 2.05 -2.56 -26.38
N LYS A 175 2.37 -3.86 -26.29
CA LYS A 175 1.85 -4.77 -25.25
C LYS A 175 2.85 -4.89 -24.10
N ALA A 176 2.33 -5.05 -22.89
CA ALA A 176 3.19 -5.26 -21.73
C ALA A 176 3.85 -6.63 -21.78
N VAL A 177 5.17 -6.64 -21.64
CA VAL A 177 6.00 -7.85 -21.50
C VAL A 177 6.90 -7.70 -20.29
N LYS A 178 7.22 -8.81 -19.63
CA LYS A 178 8.19 -8.79 -18.52
C LYS A 178 9.53 -8.22 -18.99
N ALA A 179 10.08 -7.29 -18.20
CA ALA A 179 11.32 -6.60 -18.52
C ALA A 179 12.56 -7.41 -18.15
#